data_2d18bdcbfd1a3de2e02a264a7e59865d
#
_entry.id   2d18bdcbfd1a3de2e02a264a7e59865d
#
_cell.length_a   1.000
_cell.length_b   1.000
_cell.length_c   1.000
_cell.angle_alpha   90.00
_cell.angle_beta   90.00
_cell.angle_gamma   90.00
#
_symmetry.space_group_name_H-M   'P 1'
#
loop_
_entity.id
_entity.type
_entity.pdbx_description
1 polymer ?
#
loop_
_entity_poly.entity_id
_entity_poly.type
_entity_poly.pdbx_seq_one_letter_code
_entity_poly.pdbx_strand_id
1 'polypeptide(L)'
;MSAVAFSAVIVLAAAQGRAAAQSAQAGSAQAGRGAAEAPAEPGVTPAEIQRMFDSYALMQAQDQLKITDDQFPQFLGRFKALQDVRRKALQDRTRLVQELRVLVNQPQPDEAQMKDRIKALQDVDARAAADIKKAEEAVDQMLDVRQQAKFRVFEENMERRKLDLVTRARQANRKLQQQ
;
A
#
# COMPACT_ATOMS: atom_id res chain seq x y z
N MET A 1 4.69 -29.55 -4.62
CA MET A 1 5.34 -28.67 -3.64
C MET A 1 5.56 -27.34 -4.34
N SER A 2 4.56 -26.46 -4.27
CA SER A 2 4.61 -25.16 -4.96
C SER A 2 5.07 -24.12 -3.95
N ALA A 3 6.30 -23.63 -4.14
CA ALA A 3 6.83 -22.53 -3.37
C ALA A 3 6.10 -21.26 -3.78
N VAL A 4 5.24 -20.79 -2.89
CA VAL A 4 4.64 -19.45 -3.01
C VAL A 4 5.74 -18.44 -2.67
N ALA A 5 6.33 -17.85 -3.71
CA ALA A 5 7.25 -16.74 -3.53
C ALA A 5 6.47 -15.53 -3.02
N PHE A 6 6.54 -15.29 -1.72
CA PHE A 6 6.07 -14.06 -1.11
C PHE A 6 6.96 -12.91 -1.57
N SER A 7 6.48 -12.16 -2.55
CA SER A 7 7.14 -10.95 -3.00
C SER A 7 7.23 -9.93 -1.87
N ALA A 8 8.43 -9.43 -1.67
CA ALA A 8 8.81 -8.50 -0.61
C ALA A 8 7.90 -7.27 -0.56
N VAL A 9 7.16 -7.14 0.52
CA VAL A 9 6.35 -5.98 0.83
C VAL A 9 7.25 -4.84 1.28
N ILE A 10 7.35 -3.81 0.47
CA ILE A 10 8.08 -2.58 0.80
C ILE A 10 7.21 -1.73 1.73
N VAL A 11 7.62 -1.65 2.99
CA VAL A 11 7.01 -0.79 4.01
C VAL A 11 7.30 0.67 3.69
N LEU A 12 6.26 1.44 3.40
CA LEU A 12 6.32 2.90 3.31
C LEU A 12 6.33 3.48 4.73
N ALA A 13 7.51 3.77 5.27
CA ALA A 13 7.64 4.47 6.54
C ALA A 13 7.30 5.95 6.35
N ALA A 14 6.14 6.39 6.84
CA ALA A 14 5.84 7.81 7.01
C ALA A 14 6.66 8.35 8.17
N ALA A 15 7.55 9.30 7.89
CA ALA A 15 8.24 10.08 8.92
C ALA A 15 7.23 11.07 9.53
N GLN A 16 6.82 10.82 10.76
CA GLN A 16 6.05 11.79 11.54
C GLN A 16 7.02 12.72 12.25
N GLY A 17 6.95 14.01 11.86
CA GLY A 17 7.70 15.08 12.50
C GLY A 17 7.25 15.33 13.94
N ARG A 18 8.24 15.48 14.83
CA ARG A 18 8.06 15.89 16.23
C ARG A 18 7.55 17.33 16.28
N ALA A 19 6.39 17.54 16.90
CA ALA A 19 5.99 18.83 17.43
C ALA A 19 6.50 18.94 18.87
N ALA A 20 7.50 19.80 19.08
CA ALA A 20 7.89 20.24 20.42
C ALA A 20 7.08 21.49 20.77
N ALA A 21 6.36 21.43 21.88
CA ALA A 21 5.69 22.56 22.49
C ALA A 21 6.74 23.49 23.13
N GLN A 22 6.65 24.78 22.85
CA GLN A 22 7.19 25.81 23.76
C GLN A 22 6.22 26.99 23.85
N SER A 23 5.94 27.32 25.06
CA SER A 23 5.01 28.30 25.58
C SER A 23 5.51 29.76 25.44
N ALA A 24 4.52 30.62 25.16
CA ALA A 24 4.31 31.98 25.64
C ALA A 24 5.49 32.95 25.75
N GLN A 25 5.40 34.05 25.00
CA GLN A 25 5.46 35.40 25.59
C GLN A 25 4.87 36.44 24.63
N ALA A 26 4.10 37.37 25.24
CA ALA A 26 3.41 38.47 24.61
C ALA A 26 4.36 39.62 24.24
N GLY A 27 4.01 40.37 23.18
CA GLY A 27 4.59 41.71 22.99
C GLY A 27 4.45 42.25 21.57
N SER A 28 3.48 43.18 21.41
CA SER A 28 3.46 44.36 20.54
C SER A 28 3.67 44.27 19.02
N ALA A 29 2.59 44.53 18.34
CA ALA A 29 2.39 45.33 17.12
C ALA A 29 3.60 45.74 16.28
N GLN A 30 3.63 45.29 15.00
CA GLN A 30 3.91 46.20 13.87
C GLN A 30 3.39 45.62 12.57
N ALA A 31 2.64 46.44 11.84
CA ALA A 31 2.09 46.15 10.53
C ALA A 31 3.19 45.99 9.48
N GLY A 32 3.23 44.84 8.84
CA GLY A 32 4.08 44.57 7.69
C GLY A 32 3.27 43.73 6.68
N ARG A 33 3.03 44.30 5.51
CA ARG A 33 2.24 43.81 4.40
C ARG A 33 2.48 42.32 4.13
N GLY A 34 1.40 41.56 4.16
CA GLY A 34 1.40 40.15 3.81
C GLY A 34 1.82 39.94 2.36
N ALA A 35 2.92 39.25 2.19
CA ALA A 35 3.07 38.38 1.04
C ALA A 35 2.11 37.20 1.32
N ALA A 36 1.03 37.13 0.57
CA ALA A 36 0.16 35.96 0.58
C ALA A 36 1.03 34.79 0.14
N GLU A 37 1.42 33.98 1.13
CA GLU A 37 2.02 32.66 0.90
C GLU A 37 0.98 31.88 0.10
N ALA A 38 1.27 31.66 -1.17
CA ALA A 38 0.42 30.81 -2.02
C ALA A 38 0.24 29.49 -1.28
N PRO A 39 -1.00 28.97 -1.15
CA PRO A 39 -1.22 27.68 -0.54
C PRO A 39 -0.36 26.67 -1.28
N ALA A 40 0.55 26.01 -0.59
CA ALA A 40 1.32 24.91 -1.14
C ALA A 40 0.32 23.93 -1.76
N GLU A 41 0.40 23.73 -3.07
CA GLU A 41 -0.40 22.75 -3.79
C GLU A 41 -0.35 21.44 -2.99
N PRO A 42 -1.48 20.86 -2.57
CA PRO A 42 -1.47 19.63 -1.80
C PRO A 42 -0.88 18.54 -2.68
N GLY A 43 0.35 18.14 -2.38
CA GLY A 43 1.03 17.05 -3.08
C GLY A 43 0.15 15.82 -3.06
N VAL A 44 0.11 15.07 -4.17
CA VAL A 44 -0.69 13.85 -4.30
C VAL A 44 -0.35 12.89 -3.16
N THR A 45 -1.33 12.50 -2.37
CA THR A 45 -1.13 11.61 -1.23
C THR A 45 -0.85 10.17 -1.67
N PRO A 46 -0.17 9.35 -0.87
CA PRO A 46 0.03 7.93 -1.17
C PRO A 46 -1.27 7.17 -1.43
N ALA A 47 -2.37 7.55 -0.74
CA ALA A 47 -3.69 6.96 -0.94
C ALA A 47 -4.30 7.34 -2.30
N GLU A 48 -4.05 8.55 -2.79
CA GLU A 48 -4.47 8.97 -4.13
C GLU A 48 -3.68 8.28 -5.21
N ILE A 49 -2.35 8.16 -5.05
CA ILE A 49 -1.50 7.39 -5.97
C ILE A 49 -2.01 5.94 -6.05
N GLN A 50 -2.33 5.33 -4.92
CA GLN A 50 -2.86 3.97 -4.90
C GLN A 50 -4.19 3.86 -5.66
N ARG A 51 -5.14 4.79 -5.43
CA ARG A 51 -6.43 4.80 -6.14
C ARG A 51 -6.27 5.01 -7.65
N MET A 52 -5.38 5.91 -8.05
CA MET A 52 -5.07 6.13 -9.47
C MET A 52 -4.47 4.88 -10.12
N PHE A 53 -3.56 4.21 -9.40
CA PHE A 53 -2.96 2.95 -9.86
C PHE A 53 -4.00 1.82 -9.97
N ASP A 54 -4.90 1.68 -8.99
CA ASP A 54 -5.96 0.68 -9.02
C ASP A 54 -6.91 0.91 -10.21
N SER A 55 -7.27 2.16 -10.49
CA SER A 55 -8.10 2.52 -11.66
C SER A 55 -7.39 2.23 -12.98
N TYR A 56 -6.10 2.57 -13.07
CA TYR A 56 -5.27 2.26 -14.22
C TYR A 56 -5.15 0.76 -14.44
N ALA A 57 -4.91 -0.01 -13.37
CA ALA A 57 -4.82 -1.46 -13.44
C ALA A 57 -6.11 -2.09 -13.97
N LEU A 58 -7.28 -1.57 -13.54
CA LEU A 58 -8.57 -2.07 -14.02
C LEU A 58 -8.77 -1.84 -15.52
N MET A 59 -8.46 -0.64 -16.02
CA MET A 59 -8.54 -0.34 -17.46
C MET A 59 -7.61 -1.21 -18.28
N GLN A 60 -6.38 -1.41 -17.80
CA GLN A 60 -5.38 -2.27 -18.45
C GLN A 60 -5.80 -3.75 -18.43
N ALA A 61 -6.43 -4.21 -17.34
CA ALA A 61 -6.93 -5.57 -17.23
C ALA A 61 -8.00 -5.85 -18.29
N GLN A 62 -9.00 -4.98 -18.45
CA GLN A 62 -10.05 -5.11 -19.45
C GLN A 62 -9.47 -5.30 -20.86
N ASP A 63 -8.51 -4.45 -21.22
CA ASP A 63 -7.91 -4.49 -22.57
C ASP A 63 -6.99 -5.72 -22.77
N GLN A 64 -6.07 -6.00 -21.82
CA GLN A 64 -5.08 -7.06 -21.97
C GLN A 64 -5.69 -8.47 -21.88
N LEU A 65 -6.69 -8.66 -21.02
CA LEU A 65 -7.40 -9.92 -20.86
C LEU A 65 -8.48 -10.11 -21.92
N LYS A 66 -8.84 -9.05 -22.67
CA LYS A 66 -9.97 -9.06 -23.61
C LYS A 66 -11.28 -9.44 -22.92
N ILE A 67 -11.53 -8.80 -21.77
CA ILE A 67 -12.80 -8.93 -21.04
C ILE A 67 -13.90 -8.29 -21.89
N THR A 68 -14.94 -9.06 -22.17
CA THR A 68 -16.09 -8.53 -22.93
C THR A 68 -16.94 -7.60 -22.08
N ASP A 69 -17.75 -6.76 -22.72
CA ASP A 69 -18.62 -5.83 -22.01
C ASP A 69 -19.60 -6.56 -21.08
N ASP A 70 -20.08 -7.75 -21.47
CA ASP A 70 -20.95 -8.59 -20.63
C ASP A 70 -20.24 -9.18 -19.41
N GLN A 71 -18.95 -9.50 -19.54
CA GLN A 71 -18.12 -10.00 -18.44
C GLN A 71 -17.66 -8.89 -17.50
N PHE A 72 -17.54 -7.66 -18.00
CA PHE A 72 -16.87 -6.57 -17.31
C PHE A 72 -17.46 -6.22 -15.93
N PRO A 73 -18.78 -6.12 -15.72
CA PRO A 73 -19.34 -5.81 -14.41
C PRO A 73 -18.97 -6.86 -13.34
N GLN A 74 -18.99 -8.14 -13.72
CA GLN A 74 -18.63 -9.23 -12.81
C GLN A 74 -17.12 -9.24 -12.54
N PHE A 75 -16.29 -9.04 -13.57
CA PHE A 75 -14.85 -8.92 -13.44
C PHE A 75 -14.48 -7.77 -12.50
N LEU A 76 -15.05 -6.59 -12.71
CA LEU A 76 -14.82 -5.41 -11.87
C LEU A 76 -15.08 -5.69 -10.39
N GLY A 77 -16.20 -6.32 -10.07
CA GLY A 77 -16.56 -6.67 -8.70
C GLY A 77 -15.55 -7.61 -8.05
N ARG A 78 -15.17 -8.68 -8.73
CA ARG A 78 -14.24 -9.69 -8.22
C ARG A 78 -12.80 -9.20 -8.17
N PHE A 79 -12.36 -8.46 -9.17
CA PHE A 79 -11.04 -7.83 -9.17
C PHE A 79 -10.89 -6.81 -8.03
N LYS A 80 -11.90 -5.97 -7.82
CA LYS A 80 -11.93 -5.03 -6.70
C LYS A 80 -11.87 -5.75 -5.36
N ALA A 81 -12.66 -6.81 -5.18
CA ALA A 81 -12.63 -7.63 -3.97
C ALA A 81 -11.24 -8.21 -3.70
N LEU A 82 -10.55 -8.73 -4.73
CA LEU A 82 -9.18 -9.21 -4.63
C LEU A 82 -8.21 -8.09 -4.17
N GLN A 83 -8.31 -6.90 -4.77
CA GLN A 83 -7.47 -5.76 -4.36
C GLN A 83 -7.75 -5.33 -2.92
N ASP A 84 -9.02 -5.34 -2.48
CA ASP A 84 -9.40 -4.99 -1.11
C ASP A 84 -8.82 -6.00 -0.09
N VAL A 85 -8.89 -7.29 -0.37
CA VAL A 85 -8.29 -8.35 0.46
C VAL A 85 -6.78 -8.16 0.58
N ARG A 86 -6.08 -7.93 -0.53
CA ARG A 86 -4.63 -7.70 -0.56
C ARG A 86 -4.24 -6.45 0.23
N ARG A 87 -4.99 -5.38 0.08
CA ARG A 87 -4.78 -4.12 0.81
C ARG A 87 -4.96 -4.32 2.32
N LYS A 88 -6.04 -5.00 2.72
CA LYS A 88 -6.29 -5.30 4.14
C LYS A 88 -5.16 -6.15 4.73
N ALA A 89 -4.74 -7.21 4.05
CA ALA A 89 -3.64 -8.07 4.47
C ALA A 89 -2.35 -7.26 4.70
N LEU A 90 -2.01 -6.37 3.76
CA LEU A 90 -0.86 -5.49 3.88
C LEU A 90 -0.97 -4.53 5.08
N GLN A 91 -2.14 -3.94 5.31
CA GLN A 91 -2.37 -3.04 6.44
C GLN A 91 -2.22 -3.76 7.78
N ASP A 92 -2.85 -4.92 7.93
CA ASP A 92 -2.80 -5.72 9.17
C ASP A 92 -1.36 -6.18 9.47
N ARG A 93 -0.65 -6.67 8.45
CA ARG A 93 0.77 -7.05 8.56
C ARG A 93 1.66 -5.86 8.93
N THR A 94 1.47 -4.71 8.27
CA THR A 94 2.27 -3.50 8.52
C THR A 94 2.09 -3.03 9.95
N ARG A 95 0.87 -3.02 10.47
CA ARG A 95 0.56 -2.65 11.85
C ARG A 95 1.33 -3.53 12.84
N LEU A 96 1.26 -4.86 12.70
CA LEU A 96 1.95 -5.78 13.60
C LEU A 96 3.48 -5.65 13.53
N VAL A 97 4.03 -5.43 12.34
CA VAL A 97 5.47 -5.18 12.17
C VAL A 97 5.88 -3.86 12.84
N GLN A 98 5.06 -2.82 12.82
CA GLN A 98 5.33 -1.57 13.54
C GLN A 98 5.26 -1.78 15.06
N GLU A 99 4.29 -2.53 15.57
CA GLU A 99 4.21 -2.89 16.97
C GLU A 99 5.47 -3.66 17.41
N LEU A 100 5.93 -4.63 16.63
CA LEU A 100 7.19 -5.34 16.88
C LEU A 100 8.40 -4.42 16.89
N ARG A 101 8.49 -3.45 15.96
CA ARG A 101 9.58 -2.47 15.94
C ARG A 101 9.63 -1.64 17.21
N VAL A 102 8.47 -1.24 17.73
CA VAL A 102 8.40 -0.50 19.00
C VAL A 102 8.90 -1.36 20.15
N LEU A 103 8.44 -2.62 20.24
CA LEU A 103 8.85 -3.55 21.30
C LEU A 103 10.36 -3.85 21.31
N VAL A 104 10.94 -4.10 20.13
CA VAL A 104 12.37 -4.43 19.98
C VAL A 104 13.27 -3.24 20.37
N ASN A 105 12.80 -2.00 20.18
CA ASN A 105 13.58 -0.80 20.48
C ASN A 105 13.38 -0.27 21.92
N GLN A 106 12.63 -0.97 22.77
CA GLN A 106 12.52 -0.61 24.20
C GLN A 106 13.82 -0.93 24.93
N PRO A 107 14.21 -0.15 25.96
CA PRO A 107 15.39 -0.42 26.76
C PRO A 107 15.35 -1.78 27.50
N GLN A 108 14.15 -2.24 27.85
CA GLN A 108 13.87 -3.56 28.42
C GLN A 108 12.75 -4.20 27.61
N PRO A 109 13.10 -4.98 26.57
CA PRO A 109 12.11 -5.61 25.71
C PRO A 109 11.32 -6.70 26.46
N ASP A 110 10.00 -6.68 26.33
CA ASP A 110 9.11 -7.70 26.88
C ASP A 110 9.03 -8.89 25.90
N GLU A 111 9.72 -9.96 26.24
CA GLU A 111 9.76 -11.17 25.40
C GLU A 111 8.38 -11.84 25.24
N ALA A 112 7.51 -11.79 26.25
CA ALA A 112 6.18 -12.37 26.17
C ALA A 112 5.32 -11.59 25.15
N GLN A 113 5.34 -10.27 25.22
CA GLN A 113 4.65 -9.44 24.22
C GLN A 113 5.22 -9.63 22.82
N MET A 114 6.54 -9.76 22.66
CA MET A 114 7.14 -10.03 21.36
C MET A 114 6.70 -11.37 20.79
N LYS A 115 6.64 -12.43 21.59
CA LYS A 115 6.13 -13.76 21.19
C LYS A 115 4.69 -13.69 20.74
N ASP A 116 3.83 -12.97 21.47
CA ASP A 116 2.43 -12.79 21.10
C ASP A 116 2.27 -12.05 19.77
N ARG A 117 3.07 -11.00 19.53
CA ARG A 117 3.04 -10.27 18.27
C ARG A 117 3.58 -11.07 17.09
N ILE A 118 4.61 -11.88 17.30
CA ILE A 118 5.13 -12.82 16.29
C ILE A 118 4.04 -13.84 15.92
N LYS A 119 3.37 -14.43 16.91
CA LYS A 119 2.27 -15.35 16.66
C LYS A 119 1.12 -14.67 15.91
N ALA A 120 0.70 -13.48 16.34
CA ALA A 120 -0.33 -12.71 15.67
C ALA A 120 0.04 -12.41 14.21
N LEU A 121 1.31 -12.12 13.92
CA LEU A 121 1.80 -11.90 12.56
C LEU A 121 1.69 -13.17 11.71
N GLN A 122 2.08 -14.33 12.25
CA GLN A 122 1.95 -15.63 11.56
C GLN A 122 0.48 -15.96 11.27
N ASP A 123 -0.43 -15.71 12.23
CA ASP A 123 -1.86 -15.95 12.08
C ASP A 123 -2.49 -15.00 11.02
N VAL A 124 -2.03 -13.75 10.96
CA VAL A 124 -2.46 -12.79 9.93
C VAL A 124 -1.95 -13.23 8.56
N ASP A 125 -0.68 -13.62 8.44
CA ASP A 125 -0.10 -14.07 7.16
C ASP A 125 -0.82 -15.34 6.64
N ALA A 126 -1.14 -16.30 7.52
CA ALA A 126 -1.87 -17.51 7.15
C ALA A 126 -3.29 -17.22 6.67
N ARG A 127 -4.05 -16.37 7.39
CA ARG A 127 -5.39 -15.94 6.97
C ARG A 127 -5.37 -15.16 5.67
N ALA A 128 -4.43 -14.23 5.54
CA ALA A 128 -4.27 -13.44 4.33
C ALA A 128 -4.02 -14.33 3.11
N ALA A 129 -3.16 -15.34 3.23
CA ALA A 129 -2.90 -16.30 2.14
C ALA A 129 -4.17 -17.05 1.72
N ALA A 130 -4.99 -17.50 2.67
CA ALA A 130 -6.24 -18.19 2.40
C ALA A 130 -7.27 -17.27 1.73
N ASP A 131 -7.44 -16.04 2.25
CA ASP A 131 -8.40 -15.07 1.73
C ASP A 131 -8.01 -14.59 0.33
N ILE A 132 -6.72 -14.33 0.08
CA ILE A 132 -6.21 -13.96 -1.24
C ILE A 132 -6.46 -15.08 -2.23
N LYS A 133 -6.11 -16.34 -1.87
CA LYS A 133 -6.36 -17.51 -2.72
C LYS A 133 -7.83 -17.63 -3.10
N LYS A 134 -8.73 -17.50 -2.13
CA LYS A 134 -10.18 -17.53 -2.36
C LYS A 134 -10.64 -16.43 -3.31
N ALA A 135 -10.10 -15.21 -3.15
CA ALA A 135 -10.44 -14.09 -4.03
C ALA A 135 -9.88 -14.29 -5.45
N GLU A 136 -8.68 -14.86 -5.60
CA GLU A 136 -8.10 -15.25 -6.90
C GLU A 136 -8.94 -16.32 -7.60
N GLU A 137 -9.33 -17.37 -6.88
CA GLU A 137 -10.22 -18.41 -7.39
C GLU A 137 -11.56 -17.83 -7.85
N ALA A 138 -12.09 -16.84 -7.15
CA ALA A 138 -13.32 -16.16 -7.57
C ALA A 138 -13.14 -15.38 -8.88
N VAL A 139 -11.97 -14.77 -9.13
CA VAL A 139 -11.67 -14.15 -10.42
C VAL A 139 -11.53 -15.23 -11.50
N ASP A 140 -10.79 -16.30 -11.23
CA ASP A 140 -10.53 -17.38 -12.18
C ASP A 140 -11.80 -18.06 -12.67
N GLN A 141 -12.82 -18.24 -11.81
CA GLN A 141 -14.11 -18.85 -12.15
C GLN A 141 -14.87 -18.15 -13.30
N MET A 142 -14.59 -16.88 -13.55
CA MET A 142 -15.25 -16.14 -14.63
C MET A 142 -14.39 -16.00 -15.88
N LEU A 143 -13.14 -16.43 -15.84
CA LEU A 143 -12.17 -16.32 -16.91
C LEU A 143 -11.97 -17.68 -17.59
N ASP A 144 -11.84 -17.68 -18.90
CA ASP A 144 -11.36 -18.86 -19.61
C ASP A 144 -9.87 -19.12 -19.32
N VAL A 145 -9.35 -20.29 -19.66
CA VAL A 145 -7.96 -20.70 -19.37
C VAL A 145 -6.94 -19.71 -19.95
N ARG A 146 -7.21 -19.16 -21.14
CA ARG A 146 -6.32 -18.19 -21.78
C ARG A 146 -6.35 -16.84 -21.06
N GLN A 147 -7.53 -16.41 -20.64
CA GLN A 147 -7.69 -15.19 -19.83
C GLN A 147 -7.05 -15.36 -18.46
N GLN A 148 -7.17 -16.52 -17.79
CA GLN A 148 -6.49 -16.81 -16.53
C GLN A 148 -4.97 -16.70 -16.67
N ALA A 149 -4.39 -17.31 -17.71
CA ALA A 149 -2.95 -17.19 -17.98
C ALA A 149 -2.52 -15.73 -18.20
N LYS A 150 -3.27 -14.97 -19.00
CA LYS A 150 -3.03 -13.55 -19.20
C LYS A 150 -3.16 -12.76 -17.90
N PHE A 151 -4.11 -13.11 -17.04
CA PHE A 151 -4.30 -12.45 -15.76
C PHE A 151 -3.07 -12.60 -14.86
N ARG A 152 -2.45 -13.78 -14.77
CA ARG A 152 -1.20 -13.97 -14.01
C ARG A 152 -0.05 -13.11 -14.55
N VAL A 153 0.12 -13.08 -15.88
CA VAL A 153 1.14 -12.21 -16.51
C VAL A 153 0.85 -10.72 -16.27
N PHE A 154 -0.41 -10.34 -16.35
CA PHE A 154 -0.85 -8.98 -16.07
C PHE A 154 -0.53 -8.56 -14.63
N GLU A 155 -0.85 -9.39 -13.64
CA GLU A 155 -0.57 -9.11 -12.24
C GLU A 155 0.93 -8.91 -11.98
N GLU A 156 1.77 -9.78 -12.49
CA GLU A 156 3.24 -9.66 -12.39
C GLU A 156 3.74 -8.33 -12.99
N ASN A 157 3.24 -7.95 -14.15
CA ASN A 157 3.59 -6.70 -14.81
C ASN A 157 3.11 -5.47 -13.99
N MET A 158 1.94 -5.54 -13.36
CA MET A 158 1.42 -4.48 -12.50
C MET A 158 2.26 -4.30 -11.24
N GLU A 159 2.64 -5.40 -10.58
CA GLU A 159 3.52 -5.33 -9.40
C GLU A 159 4.88 -4.73 -9.75
N ARG A 160 5.50 -5.11 -10.86
CA ARG A 160 6.75 -4.50 -11.33
C ARG A 160 6.61 -3.00 -11.57
N ARG A 161 5.54 -2.55 -12.23
CA ARG A 161 5.28 -1.13 -12.47
C ARG A 161 5.08 -0.36 -11.17
N LYS A 162 4.38 -0.94 -10.22
CA LYS A 162 4.17 -0.35 -8.89
C LYS A 162 5.50 -0.15 -8.16
N LEU A 163 6.37 -1.15 -8.15
CA LEU A 163 7.71 -1.06 -7.56
C LEU A 163 8.56 0.02 -8.22
N ASP A 164 8.54 0.10 -9.54
CA ASP A 164 9.23 1.14 -10.32
C ASP A 164 8.77 2.54 -9.94
N LEU A 165 7.46 2.76 -9.86
CA LEU A 165 6.88 4.06 -9.49
C LEU A 165 7.28 4.47 -8.08
N VAL A 166 7.21 3.56 -7.11
CA VAL A 166 7.64 3.81 -5.73
C VAL A 166 9.13 4.14 -5.66
N THR A 167 9.95 3.43 -6.40
CA THR A 167 11.40 3.65 -6.45
C THR A 167 11.73 5.03 -7.03
N ARG A 168 11.09 5.41 -8.14
CA ARG A 168 11.27 6.74 -8.77
C ARG A 168 10.79 7.87 -7.85
N ALA A 169 9.63 7.70 -7.20
CA ALA A 169 9.13 8.69 -6.24
C ALA A 169 10.10 8.90 -5.06
N ARG A 170 10.68 7.82 -4.52
CA ARG A 170 11.69 7.90 -3.45
C ARG A 170 12.96 8.61 -3.90
N GLN A 171 13.44 8.33 -5.12
CA GLN A 171 14.62 8.99 -5.68
C GLN A 171 14.37 10.49 -5.90
N ALA A 172 13.20 10.86 -6.41
CA ALA A 172 12.81 12.27 -6.59
C ALA A 172 12.78 13.01 -5.24
N ASN A 173 12.14 12.43 -4.22
CA ASN A 173 12.08 13.03 -2.88
C ASN A 173 13.47 13.19 -2.23
N ARG A 174 14.38 12.23 -2.43
CA ARG A 174 15.76 12.37 -1.93
C ARG A 174 16.51 13.53 -2.58
N LYS A 175 16.34 13.73 -3.90
CA LYS A 175 16.96 14.84 -4.62
C LYS A 175 16.43 16.20 -4.13
N LEU A 176 15.13 16.31 -3.83
CA LEU A 176 14.55 17.53 -3.29
C LEU A 176 15.04 17.87 -1.87
N GLN A 177 15.32 16.85 -1.06
CA GLN A 177 15.88 17.05 0.31
C GLN A 177 17.38 17.40 0.34
N GLN A 178 18.08 17.27 -0.79
CA GLN A 178 19.52 17.57 -0.90
C GLN A 178 19.78 18.95 -1.52
N GLN A 179 18.76 19.68 -1.93
CA GLN A 179 18.81 21.05 -2.44
C GLN A 179 18.45 22.06 -1.35
#